data_eb3b03bfb40748f9abcced74bc2a6291
#
_entry.id   eb3b03bfb40748f9abcced74bc2a6291
#
_cell.length_a   1.000
_cell.length_b   1.000
_cell.length_c   1.000
_cell.angle_alpha   90.00
_cell.angle_beta   90.00
_cell.angle_gamma   90.00
#
_symmetry.space_group_name_H-M   'P 1'
#
loop_
_entity.id
_entity.type
_entity.pdbx_description
1 polymer ?
#
loop_
_entity_poly.entity_id
_entity_poly.type
_entity_poly.pdbx_seq_one_letter_code
_entity_poly.pdbx_strand_id
1 'polypeptide(L)'
;MNYSGMRKSTSKIPLKLRRDNMIRFDNDYSTGGHPLILERLVETNDEQHPGYGVDDHCTRAAELIKEQCSGEVDVHFLVGGTQTNKTVIASMLRPHQAVIAADSGHIAVHETGAIEATGHKVITIPGIDGKLRLEDVENYVEDYWNDVTFEHIPQPKMVYISQPTEFGTLYSKQELTDLYDFCKQKNMYLMVDGARLGYALAAKENDVTIKDISELSDVFYIGRTKVGALFGEAVVFTNDALKPDFRYFIKQNGGMLAKGRLLGIQYEVLFEDDLYEAISKHAVELADKLTKAFEEKGIQMKYPSPTNQRFPILTKAQIETLREKYTFADWEKIDDNLFAVRFCTSWSTKREDVDTLIQDIKAL
;
A
#
# COMPACT_ATOMS: atom_id res chain seq x y z
N MET A 1 27.55 45.51 1.92
CA MET A 1 27.97 44.76 3.10
C MET A 1 28.41 43.39 2.62
N ASN A 2 29.72 43.14 2.73
CA ASN A 2 30.37 41.91 2.27
C ASN A 2 30.09 40.76 3.22
N TYR A 3 29.46 39.68 2.74
CA TYR A 3 29.43 38.39 3.41
C TYR A 3 30.55 37.50 2.85
N SER A 4 31.78 37.74 3.32
CA SER A 4 32.88 36.80 3.15
C SER A 4 33.23 36.24 4.53
N GLY A 5 33.21 34.92 4.67
CA GLY A 5 33.88 34.24 5.76
C GLY A 5 33.00 33.56 6.78
N MET A 6 32.55 32.33 6.46
CA MET A 6 32.41 31.24 7.43
C MET A 6 32.31 29.90 6.68
N ARG A 7 33.44 29.40 6.19
CA ARG A 7 33.59 27.99 5.93
C ARG A 7 33.81 27.31 7.28
N LYS A 8 32.72 26.84 7.92
CA LYS A 8 32.85 25.91 9.02
C LYS A 8 33.13 24.52 8.46
N SER A 9 34.24 23.98 8.91
CA SER A 9 34.65 22.60 8.86
C SER A 9 33.43 21.66 8.99
N THR A 10 32.97 21.08 7.87
CA THR A 10 32.13 19.89 7.89
C THR A 10 33.06 18.76 8.34
N SER A 11 32.97 18.37 9.61
CA SER A 11 33.47 17.10 10.06
C SER A 11 32.92 16.04 9.12
N LYS A 12 33.80 15.46 8.31
CA LYS A 12 33.48 14.31 7.47
C LYS A 12 33.09 13.18 8.43
N ILE A 13 31.78 13.04 8.67
CA ILE A 13 31.25 11.76 9.12
C ILE A 13 31.72 10.77 8.06
N PRO A 14 32.51 9.75 8.42
CA PRO A 14 32.83 8.71 7.44
C PRO A 14 31.50 8.10 7.04
N LEU A 15 31.01 8.44 5.83
CA LEU A 15 30.07 7.60 5.13
C LEU A 15 30.71 6.22 5.17
N LYS A 16 30.07 5.28 5.87
CA LYS A 16 30.34 3.87 5.71
C LYS A 16 30.09 3.54 4.24
N LEU A 17 31.09 3.82 3.41
CA LEU A 17 31.15 3.45 2.01
C LEU A 17 31.04 1.93 1.95
N ARG A 18 30.12 1.49 1.10
CA ARG A 18 29.98 0.18 0.47
C ARG A 18 28.95 -0.77 1.10
N ARG A 19 27.70 -0.48 0.75
CA ARG A 19 26.76 -1.51 0.32
C ARG A 19 26.47 -1.38 -1.18
N ASP A 20 27.44 -0.89 -1.95
CA ASP A 20 27.23 -0.48 -3.35
C ASP A 20 27.01 -1.63 -4.32
N ASN A 21 27.13 -2.91 -3.86
CA ASN A 21 26.93 -4.10 -4.68
C ASN A 21 25.92 -5.09 -4.11
N MET A 22 25.09 -4.69 -3.12
CA MET A 22 24.10 -5.61 -2.57
C MET A 22 22.81 -5.59 -3.40
N ILE A 23 22.33 -6.80 -3.74
CA ILE A 23 21.03 -6.97 -4.39
C ILE A 23 19.92 -6.76 -3.36
N ARG A 24 18.95 -5.93 -3.69
CA ARG A 24 17.94 -5.45 -2.72
C ARG A 24 16.59 -6.14 -2.89
N PHE A 25 16.15 -6.77 -1.80
CA PHE A 25 14.83 -7.36 -1.64
C PHE A 25 14.13 -6.88 -0.35
N ASP A 26 14.59 -5.77 0.25
CA ASP A 26 14.06 -5.28 1.53
C ASP A 26 12.72 -4.53 1.39
N ASN A 27 12.46 -3.94 0.23
CA ASN A 27 11.20 -3.25 -0.05
C ASN A 27 10.95 -3.11 -1.57
N ASP A 28 9.75 -2.63 -1.93
CA ASP A 28 9.29 -2.44 -3.30
C ASP A 28 9.27 -0.97 -3.75
N TYR A 29 10.02 -0.09 -3.05
CA TYR A 29 10.10 1.35 -3.36
C TYR A 29 11.56 1.89 -3.31
N SER A 30 12.55 1.03 -3.54
CA SER A 30 13.98 1.44 -3.52
C SER A 30 14.45 2.12 -4.80
N THR A 31 13.72 1.99 -5.91
CA THR A 31 14.05 2.59 -7.21
C THR A 31 13.19 3.82 -7.49
N GLY A 32 13.51 4.54 -8.56
CA GLY A 32 12.70 5.66 -9.04
C GLY A 32 11.41 5.22 -9.74
N GLY A 33 10.88 6.05 -10.61
CA GLY A 33 9.72 5.71 -11.45
C GLY A 33 10.08 4.91 -12.69
N HIS A 34 9.07 4.27 -13.29
CA HIS A 34 9.21 3.56 -14.55
C HIS A 34 9.74 4.51 -15.66
N PRO A 35 10.63 4.04 -16.55
CA PRO A 35 11.23 4.90 -17.58
C PRO A 35 10.21 5.69 -18.42
N LEU A 36 9.10 5.08 -18.82
CA LEU A 36 8.03 5.77 -19.58
C LEU A 36 7.40 6.93 -18.81
N ILE A 37 7.33 6.86 -17.48
CA ILE A 37 6.87 7.99 -16.65
C ILE A 37 7.88 9.14 -16.72
N LEU A 38 9.18 8.83 -16.58
CA LEU A 38 10.21 9.84 -16.64
C LEU A 38 10.27 10.51 -18.03
N GLU A 39 10.11 9.72 -19.09
CA GLU A 39 10.02 10.20 -20.46
C GLU A 39 8.82 11.15 -20.64
N ARG A 40 7.61 10.75 -20.24
CA ARG A 40 6.41 11.59 -20.32
C ARG A 40 6.55 12.87 -19.49
N LEU A 41 7.19 12.82 -18.32
CA LEU A 41 7.45 14.01 -17.49
C LEU A 41 8.40 15.00 -18.18
N VAL A 42 9.39 14.51 -18.94
CA VAL A 42 10.31 15.33 -19.72
C VAL A 42 9.60 15.93 -20.94
N GLU A 43 8.83 15.13 -21.69
CA GLU A 43 8.08 15.56 -22.87
C GLU A 43 7.07 16.67 -22.55
N THR A 44 6.38 16.55 -21.42
CA THR A 44 5.34 17.51 -21.01
C THR A 44 5.84 18.66 -20.14
N ASN A 45 7.17 18.78 -19.94
CA ASN A 45 7.74 19.75 -18.99
C ASN A 45 7.41 21.20 -19.31
N ASP A 46 7.36 21.56 -20.58
CA ASP A 46 7.13 22.93 -21.04
C ASP A 46 5.64 23.28 -21.24
N GLU A 47 4.75 22.32 -21.01
CA GLU A 47 3.31 22.55 -21.09
C GLU A 47 2.81 23.42 -19.94
N GLN A 48 1.80 24.24 -20.22
CA GLN A 48 1.18 25.14 -19.25
C GLN A 48 -0.25 24.69 -18.97
N HIS A 49 -0.51 24.25 -17.74
CA HIS A 49 -1.80 23.74 -17.29
C HIS A 49 -2.30 24.47 -16.04
N PRO A 50 -3.61 24.45 -15.78
CA PRO A 50 -4.17 24.81 -14.47
C PRO A 50 -3.52 23.98 -13.36
N GLY A 51 -3.33 24.60 -12.19
CA GLY A 51 -2.75 23.92 -11.03
C GLY A 51 -3.77 23.09 -10.26
N TYR A 52 -3.27 22.42 -9.22
CA TYR A 52 -4.06 21.76 -8.17
C TYR A 52 -4.91 20.57 -8.63
N GLY A 53 -4.47 19.87 -9.69
CA GLY A 53 -5.07 18.61 -10.17
C GLY A 53 -6.39 18.82 -10.95
N VAL A 54 -6.56 20.00 -11.55
CA VAL A 54 -7.69 20.29 -12.48
C VAL A 54 -7.19 20.47 -13.91
N ASP A 55 -6.06 19.87 -14.22
CA ASP A 55 -5.41 19.83 -15.53
C ASP A 55 -5.88 18.63 -16.37
N ASP A 56 -5.56 18.63 -17.64
CA ASP A 56 -5.99 17.62 -18.60
C ASP A 56 -5.40 16.25 -18.29
N HIS A 57 -4.15 16.16 -17.79
CA HIS A 57 -3.52 14.91 -17.40
C HIS A 57 -4.24 14.26 -16.21
N CYS A 58 -4.57 15.05 -15.18
CA CYS A 58 -5.36 14.55 -14.05
C CYS A 58 -6.76 14.12 -14.49
N THR A 59 -7.39 14.85 -15.42
CA THR A 59 -8.69 14.50 -15.98
C THR A 59 -8.60 13.17 -16.73
N ARG A 60 -7.64 13.04 -17.64
CA ARG A 60 -7.45 11.79 -18.42
C ARG A 60 -7.13 10.59 -17.52
N ALA A 61 -6.23 10.78 -16.55
CA ALA A 61 -5.91 9.74 -15.58
C ALA A 61 -7.14 9.30 -14.76
N ALA A 62 -7.99 10.24 -14.36
CA ALA A 62 -9.24 9.92 -13.66
C ALA A 62 -10.21 9.14 -14.56
N GLU A 63 -10.33 9.49 -15.83
CA GLU A 63 -11.16 8.76 -16.82
C GLU A 63 -10.70 7.31 -16.96
N LEU A 64 -9.38 7.07 -17.14
CA LEU A 64 -8.82 5.73 -17.26
C LEU A 64 -9.12 4.86 -16.02
N ILE A 65 -9.09 5.45 -14.82
CA ILE A 65 -9.46 4.73 -13.59
C ILE A 65 -10.96 4.47 -13.53
N LYS A 66 -11.80 5.45 -13.91
CA LYS A 66 -13.26 5.30 -13.95
C LYS A 66 -13.70 4.20 -14.88
N GLU A 67 -13.02 4.02 -16.03
CA GLU A 67 -13.26 2.94 -16.99
C GLU A 67 -13.07 1.54 -16.35
N GLN A 68 -12.25 1.41 -15.29
CA GLN A 68 -12.05 0.17 -14.55
C GLN A 68 -13.08 -0.05 -13.43
N CYS A 69 -13.84 0.97 -13.06
CA CYS A 69 -14.80 0.94 -11.95
C CYS A 69 -16.22 0.66 -12.42
N SER A 70 -17.09 0.34 -11.47
CA SER A 70 -18.55 0.25 -11.69
C SER A 70 -19.22 1.53 -11.18
N GLY A 71 -20.24 2.00 -11.90
CA GLY A 71 -21.02 3.17 -11.52
C GLY A 71 -20.28 4.50 -11.61
N GLU A 72 -20.86 5.52 -11.02
CA GLU A 72 -20.29 6.88 -10.98
C GLU A 72 -19.35 7.02 -9.79
N VAL A 73 -18.07 7.23 -10.05
CA VAL A 73 -17.03 7.38 -9.01
C VAL A 73 -16.30 8.71 -9.11
N ASP A 74 -15.84 9.24 -7.98
CA ASP A 74 -14.93 10.38 -7.94
C ASP A 74 -13.50 9.92 -7.70
N VAL A 75 -12.56 10.45 -8.49
CA VAL A 75 -11.14 10.10 -8.41
C VAL A 75 -10.32 11.32 -7.97
N HIS A 76 -9.49 11.15 -6.96
CA HIS A 76 -8.61 12.19 -6.43
C HIS A 76 -7.18 11.66 -6.25
N PHE A 77 -6.18 12.49 -6.57
CA PHE A 77 -4.78 12.09 -6.48
C PHE A 77 -4.10 12.72 -5.26
N LEU A 78 -3.44 11.89 -4.43
CA LEU A 78 -2.64 12.26 -3.28
C LEU A 78 -1.21 11.75 -3.43
N VAL A 79 -0.28 12.16 -2.55
CA VAL A 79 1.15 11.89 -2.76
C VAL A 79 1.66 10.59 -2.13
N GLY A 80 0.90 9.98 -1.20
CA GLY A 80 1.35 8.75 -0.52
C GLY A 80 0.32 8.19 0.43
N GLY A 81 0.46 6.90 0.79
CA GLY A 81 -0.53 6.12 1.55
C GLY A 81 -0.93 6.74 2.88
N THR A 82 0.03 7.12 3.73
CA THR A 82 -0.28 7.73 5.05
C THR A 82 -1.08 9.03 4.91
N GLN A 83 -0.74 9.90 3.93
CA GLN A 83 -1.53 11.10 3.66
C GLN A 83 -2.93 10.73 3.19
N THR A 84 -3.06 9.71 2.35
CA THR A 84 -4.33 9.19 1.85
C THR A 84 -5.20 8.69 2.99
N ASN A 85 -4.70 7.76 3.79
CA ASN A 85 -5.43 7.18 4.92
C ASN A 85 -5.91 8.27 5.89
N LYS A 86 -4.99 9.15 6.29
CA LYS A 86 -5.30 10.27 7.16
C LYS A 86 -6.39 11.19 6.59
N THR A 87 -6.28 11.55 5.29
CA THR A 87 -7.21 12.50 4.66
C THR A 87 -8.59 11.89 4.47
N VAL A 88 -8.66 10.64 4.01
CA VAL A 88 -9.91 9.91 3.80
C VAL A 88 -10.64 9.70 5.12
N ILE A 89 -9.97 9.14 6.13
CA ILE A 89 -10.60 8.85 7.43
C ILE A 89 -11.09 10.14 8.09
N ALA A 90 -10.29 11.22 8.06
CA ALA A 90 -10.70 12.51 8.61
C ALA A 90 -11.89 13.15 7.88
N SER A 91 -12.07 12.87 6.59
CA SER A 91 -13.20 13.41 5.82
C SER A 91 -14.49 12.64 6.04
N MET A 92 -14.41 11.35 6.38
CA MET A 92 -15.57 10.46 6.47
C MET A 92 -16.13 10.33 7.87
N LEU A 93 -15.31 10.53 8.89
CA LEU A 93 -15.68 10.29 10.27
C LEU A 93 -16.00 11.59 11.03
N ARG A 94 -17.00 11.52 11.91
CA ARG A 94 -17.25 12.57 12.91
C ARG A 94 -16.30 12.41 14.11
N PRO A 95 -16.01 13.47 14.89
CA PRO A 95 -15.01 13.43 15.96
C PRO A 95 -15.14 12.32 17.00
N HIS A 96 -16.35 11.80 17.25
CA HIS A 96 -16.60 10.70 18.19
C HIS A 96 -16.51 9.32 17.53
N GLN A 97 -16.27 9.26 16.23
CA GLN A 97 -16.25 8.00 15.47
C GLN A 97 -14.84 7.46 15.31
N ALA A 98 -14.75 6.14 15.18
CA ALA A 98 -13.52 5.40 15.10
C ALA A 98 -13.50 4.46 13.88
N VAL A 99 -12.30 4.05 13.49
CA VAL A 99 -12.04 3.07 12.43
C VAL A 99 -11.54 1.76 13.03
N ILE A 100 -12.13 0.64 12.59
CA ILE A 100 -11.67 -0.72 12.93
C ILE A 100 -10.61 -1.14 11.91
N ALA A 101 -9.51 -1.72 12.37
CA ALA A 101 -8.47 -2.31 11.54
C ALA A 101 -7.92 -3.60 12.17
N ALA A 102 -7.28 -4.46 11.38
CA ALA A 102 -6.47 -5.53 11.93
C ALA A 102 -5.34 -4.96 12.81
N ASP A 103 -4.93 -5.67 13.85
CA ASP A 103 -3.81 -5.28 14.72
C ASP A 103 -2.49 -5.12 13.95
N SER A 104 -2.35 -5.80 12.81
CA SER A 104 -1.25 -5.65 11.84
C SER A 104 -1.51 -4.57 10.76
N GLY A 105 -2.71 -3.97 10.72
CA GLY A 105 -3.09 -3.00 9.69
C GLY A 105 -2.18 -1.77 9.68
N HIS A 106 -1.86 -1.27 8.48
CA HIS A 106 -0.87 -0.20 8.31
C HIS A 106 -1.16 1.04 9.15
N ILE A 107 -2.43 1.46 9.25
CA ILE A 107 -2.87 2.60 10.09
C ILE A 107 -2.67 2.37 11.59
N ALA A 108 -2.61 1.12 12.04
CA ALA A 108 -2.41 0.77 13.44
C ALA A 108 -0.93 0.77 13.85
N VAL A 109 -0.01 0.30 12.96
CA VAL A 109 1.37 -0.01 13.34
C VAL A 109 2.46 0.75 12.58
N HIS A 110 2.17 1.36 11.42
CA HIS A 110 3.19 1.94 10.54
C HIS A 110 2.97 3.41 10.16
N GLU A 111 2.02 4.12 10.80
CA GLU A 111 1.71 5.52 10.48
C GLU A 111 1.94 6.50 11.64
N THR A 112 2.62 6.07 12.69
CA THR A 112 3.05 6.95 13.81
C THR A 112 1.88 7.74 14.41
N GLY A 113 0.69 7.13 14.53
CA GLY A 113 -0.50 7.79 15.05
C GLY A 113 -1.08 8.86 14.12
N ALA A 114 -0.93 8.71 12.79
CA ALA A 114 -1.44 9.70 11.83
C ALA A 114 -2.96 9.83 11.87
N ILE A 115 -3.67 8.74 12.15
CA ILE A 115 -5.13 8.73 12.28
C ILE A 115 -5.54 9.39 13.59
N GLU A 116 -4.89 9.02 14.69
CA GLU A 116 -5.13 9.62 16.00
C GLU A 116 -4.84 11.12 16.01
N ALA A 117 -3.88 11.59 15.23
CA ALA A 117 -3.59 13.01 15.05
C ALA A 117 -4.73 13.79 14.35
N THR A 118 -5.68 13.10 13.72
CA THR A 118 -6.91 13.72 13.19
C THR A 118 -8.07 13.71 14.18
N GLY A 119 -7.86 13.14 15.38
CA GLY A 119 -8.87 13.03 16.43
C GLY A 119 -9.65 11.72 16.41
N HIS A 120 -9.31 10.76 15.55
CA HIS A 120 -10.02 9.49 15.44
C HIS A 120 -9.21 8.35 16.06
N LYS A 121 -9.90 7.45 16.77
CA LYS A 121 -9.28 6.25 17.33
C LYS A 121 -9.19 5.15 16.26
N VAL A 122 -8.05 4.46 16.19
CA VAL A 122 -7.94 3.17 15.53
C VAL A 122 -8.28 2.08 16.56
N ILE A 123 -9.33 1.33 16.28
CA ILE A 123 -9.74 0.15 17.06
C ILE A 123 -9.08 -1.05 16.41
N THR A 124 -8.21 -1.75 17.10
CA THR A 124 -7.52 -2.92 16.59
C THR A 124 -8.21 -4.21 17.02
N ILE A 125 -8.43 -5.10 16.06
CA ILE A 125 -8.92 -6.47 16.27
C ILE A 125 -7.83 -7.44 15.80
N PRO A 126 -7.53 -8.52 16.54
CA PRO A 126 -6.54 -9.51 16.11
C PRO A 126 -6.88 -10.07 14.72
N GLY A 127 -5.94 -9.95 13.78
CA GLY A 127 -6.09 -10.49 12.44
C GLY A 127 -5.54 -11.93 12.33
N ILE A 128 -6.11 -12.71 11.39
CA ILE A 128 -5.53 -13.99 11.00
C ILE A 128 -4.83 -13.80 9.65
N ASP A 129 -3.53 -14.06 9.61
CA ASP A 129 -2.68 -13.79 8.44
C ASP A 129 -2.85 -12.35 7.89
N GLY A 130 -3.08 -11.39 8.80
CA GLY A 130 -3.29 -9.98 8.47
C GLY A 130 -4.71 -9.60 8.05
N LYS A 131 -5.63 -10.55 7.96
CA LYS A 131 -7.04 -10.30 7.59
C LYS A 131 -7.93 -10.18 8.84
N LEU A 132 -8.85 -9.22 8.82
CA LEU A 132 -10.02 -9.21 9.70
C LEU A 132 -10.99 -10.31 9.28
N ARG A 133 -11.46 -11.11 10.21
CA ARG A 133 -12.59 -12.00 9.97
C ARG A 133 -13.89 -11.25 10.25
N LEU A 134 -14.91 -11.49 9.44
CA LEU A 134 -16.24 -10.91 9.66
C LEU A 134 -16.75 -11.15 11.08
N GLU A 135 -16.66 -12.40 11.56
CA GLU A 135 -17.13 -12.79 12.90
C GLU A 135 -16.50 -11.93 14.02
N ASP A 136 -15.21 -11.60 13.93
CA ASP A 136 -14.52 -10.81 14.95
C ASP A 136 -14.98 -9.33 14.90
N VAL A 137 -15.25 -8.82 13.70
CA VAL A 137 -15.80 -7.46 13.51
C VAL A 137 -17.25 -7.39 14.01
N GLU A 138 -18.07 -8.40 13.69
CA GLU A 138 -19.45 -8.53 14.17
C GLU A 138 -19.50 -8.54 15.69
N ASN A 139 -18.74 -9.44 16.33
CA ASN A 139 -18.69 -9.54 17.78
C ASN A 139 -18.32 -8.20 18.43
N TYR A 140 -17.27 -7.52 17.91
CA TYR A 140 -16.87 -6.22 18.45
C TYR A 140 -17.98 -5.16 18.34
N VAL A 141 -18.65 -5.10 17.17
CA VAL A 141 -19.70 -4.10 16.92
C VAL A 141 -20.96 -4.42 17.75
N GLU A 142 -21.31 -5.68 17.91
CA GLU A 142 -22.44 -6.10 18.75
C GLU A 142 -22.18 -5.84 20.24
N ASP A 143 -20.99 -6.19 20.73
CA ASP A 143 -20.57 -5.89 22.10
C ASP A 143 -20.62 -4.39 22.38
N TYR A 144 -20.15 -3.55 21.45
CA TYR A 144 -20.24 -2.10 21.55
C TYR A 144 -21.69 -1.62 21.73
N TRP A 145 -22.65 -2.10 20.90
CA TRP A 145 -24.03 -1.65 20.96
C TRP A 145 -24.82 -2.25 22.14
N ASN A 146 -24.38 -3.38 22.70
CA ASN A 146 -24.96 -4.00 23.88
C ASN A 146 -24.43 -3.42 25.19
N ASP A 147 -23.35 -2.66 25.18
CA ASP A 147 -22.81 -1.96 26.35
C ASP A 147 -23.75 -0.82 26.75
N VAL A 148 -24.22 -0.83 27.97
CA VAL A 148 -25.09 0.23 28.52
C VAL A 148 -24.41 1.61 28.56
N THR A 149 -23.09 1.64 28.42
CA THR A 149 -22.27 2.85 28.42
C THR A 149 -21.63 3.13 27.05
N PHE A 150 -22.17 2.60 25.97
CA PHE A 150 -21.60 2.71 24.62
C PHE A 150 -21.30 4.17 24.21
N GLU A 151 -22.08 5.16 24.68
CA GLU A 151 -21.82 6.59 24.40
C GLU A 151 -20.53 7.13 25.06
N HIS A 152 -19.91 6.39 25.98
CA HIS A 152 -18.62 6.75 26.59
C HIS A 152 -17.42 6.20 25.80
N ILE A 153 -17.65 5.42 24.74
CA ILE A 153 -16.65 4.74 23.93
C ILE A 153 -16.70 5.31 22.50
N PRO A 154 -15.57 5.51 21.79
CA PRO A 154 -15.60 5.93 20.39
C PRO A 154 -16.42 4.97 19.52
N GLN A 155 -17.39 5.51 18.78
CA GLN A 155 -18.32 4.74 17.96
C GLN A 155 -17.60 4.08 16.77
N PRO A 156 -17.63 2.75 16.59
CA PRO A 156 -17.14 2.11 15.39
C PRO A 156 -18.01 2.53 14.19
N LYS A 157 -17.39 3.12 13.16
CA LYS A 157 -18.12 3.65 12.00
C LYS A 157 -17.50 3.25 10.67
N MET A 158 -16.25 2.83 10.68
CA MET A 158 -15.53 2.41 9.47
C MET A 158 -14.77 1.10 9.76
N VAL A 159 -14.75 0.21 8.79
CA VAL A 159 -13.82 -0.91 8.70
C VAL A 159 -12.78 -0.55 7.65
N TYR A 160 -11.50 -0.68 8.01
CA TYR A 160 -10.36 -0.49 7.13
C TYR A 160 -9.67 -1.84 6.91
N ILE A 161 -9.44 -2.19 5.66
CA ILE A 161 -8.68 -3.37 5.27
C ILE A 161 -7.64 -3.01 4.21
N SER A 162 -6.56 -3.79 4.12
CA SER A 162 -5.55 -3.68 3.05
C SER A 162 -5.69 -4.82 2.04
N GLN A 163 -5.64 -4.49 0.74
CA GLN A 163 -5.66 -5.46 -0.35
C GLN A 163 -4.45 -5.23 -1.28
N PRO A 164 -3.42 -6.09 -1.21
CA PRO A 164 -3.22 -7.18 -0.25
C PRO A 164 -2.93 -6.67 1.17
N THR A 165 -3.03 -7.55 2.16
CA THR A 165 -2.66 -7.23 3.55
C THR A 165 -1.16 -6.96 3.68
N GLU A 166 -0.72 -6.49 4.84
CA GLU A 166 0.70 -6.26 5.15
C GLU A 166 1.53 -7.55 5.08
N PHE A 167 0.87 -8.71 5.23
CA PHE A 167 1.49 -10.04 5.09
C PHE A 167 1.37 -10.59 3.66
N GLY A 168 0.83 -9.81 2.73
CA GLY A 168 0.68 -10.18 1.33
C GLY A 168 -0.46 -11.16 1.04
N THR A 169 -1.31 -11.46 2.00
CA THR A 169 -2.51 -12.28 1.83
C THR A 169 -3.64 -11.48 1.18
N LEU A 170 -4.63 -12.16 0.62
CA LEU A 170 -5.72 -11.56 -0.14
C LEU A 170 -7.06 -11.80 0.54
N TYR A 171 -7.92 -10.78 0.54
CA TYR A 171 -9.34 -10.99 0.72
C TYR A 171 -9.92 -11.54 -0.58
N SER A 172 -10.68 -12.63 -0.51
CA SER A 172 -11.48 -13.12 -1.62
C SER A 172 -12.68 -12.21 -1.89
N LYS A 173 -13.29 -12.34 -3.07
CA LYS A 173 -14.51 -11.61 -3.40
C LYS A 173 -15.62 -11.87 -2.38
N GLN A 174 -15.75 -13.11 -1.89
CA GLN A 174 -16.75 -13.46 -0.87
C GLN A 174 -16.46 -12.74 0.46
N GLU A 175 -15.20 -12.76 0.95
CA GLU A 175 -14.84 -12.07 2.19
C GLU A 175 -15.08 -10.55 2.10
N LEU A 176 -14.80 -9.93 0.93
CA LEU A 176 -15.11 -8.52 0.69
C LEU A 176 -16.63 -8.26 0.69
N THR A 177 -17.39 -9.13 0.04
CA THR A 177 -18.85 -9.02 0.00
C THR A 177 -19.43 -9.09 1.40
N ASP A 178 -19.03 -10.08 2.18
CA ASP A 178 -19.53 -10.29 3.54
C ASP A 178 -19.21 -9.06 4.45
N LEU A 179 -17.99 -8.55 4.38
CA LEU A 179 -17.60 -7.35 5.14
C LEU A 179 -18.38 -6.09 4.69
N TYR A 180 -18.57 -5.92 3.38
CA TYR A 180 -19.29 -4.78 2.84
C TYR A 180 -20.77 -4.81 3.21
N ASP A 181 -21.43 -5.96 3.05
CA ASP A 181 -22.83 -6.14 3.40
C ASP A 181 -23.07 -5.90 4.89
N PHE A 182 -22.19 -6.41 5.75
CA PHE A 182 -22.22 -6.11 7.18
C PHE A 182 -22.07 -4.61 7.46
N CYS A 183 -21.10 -3.95 6.83
CA CYS A 183 -20.92 -2.50 6.98
C CYS A 183 -22.19 -1.75 6.58
N LYS A 184 -22.84 -2.12 5.47
CA LYS A 184 -24.10 -1.50 5.04
C LYS A 184 -25.23 -1.76 6.04
N GLN A 185 -25.37 -2.99 6.50
CA GLN A 185 -26.39 -3.35 7.50
C GLN A 185 -26.25 -2.55 8.81
N LYS A 186 -25.01 -2.33 9.25
CA LYS A 186 -24.70 -1.59 10.49
C LYS A 186 -24.51 -0.07 10.26
N ASN A 187 -24.80 0.45 9.05
CA ASN A 187 -24.56 1.85 8.68
C ASN A 187 -23.10 2.28 8.94
N MET A 188 -22.17 1.42 8.60
CA MET A 188 -20.73 1.64 8.65
C MET A 188 -20.16 1.79 7.24
N TYR A 189 -18.91 2.20 7.13
CA TYR A 189 -18.18 2.33 5.88
C TYR A 189 -17.11 1.25 5.75
N LEU A 190 -16.86 0.77 4.52
CA LEU A 190 -15.72 -0.07 4.19
C LEU A 190 -14.71 0.73 3.36
N MET A 191 -13.49 0.84 3.86
CA MET A 191 -12.34 1.43 3.17
C MET A 191 -11.33 0.36 2.80
N VAL A 192 -10.90 0.32 1.53
CA VAL A 192 -9.88 -0.60 1.04
C VAL A 192 -8.59 0.14 0.71
N ASP A 193 -7.53 -0.16 1.47
CA ASP A 193 -6.17 0.29 1.22
C ASP A 193 -5.54 -0.56 0.12
N GLY A 194 -5.32 0.04 -1.03
CA GLY A 194 -4.73 -0.60 -2.20
C GLY A 194 -3.27 -0.20 -2.44
N ALA A 195 -2.47 0.07 -1.39
CA ALA A 195 -1.05 0.49 -1.53
C ALA A 195 -0.21 -0.44 -2.42
N ARG A 196 -0.59 -1.72 -2.50
CA ARG A 196 0.01 -2.74 -3.36
C ARG A 196 -1.02 -3.43 -4.28
N LEU A 197 -2.11 -2.76 -4.59
CA LEU A 197 -3.25 -3.36 -5.31
C LEU A 197 -2.83 -4.05 -6.63
N GLY A 198 -1.91 -3.47 -7.40
CA GLY A 198 -1.42 -4.10 -8.62
C GLY A 198 -0.87 -5.50 -8.38
N TYR A 199 -0.13 -5.72 -7.30
CA TYR A 199 0.41 -7.04 -6.97
C TYR A 199 -0.68 -8.02 -6.49
N ALA A 200 -1.76 -7.52 -5.86
CA ALA A 200 -2.93 -8.33 -5.55
C ALA A 200 -3.64 -8.78 -6.82
N LEU A 201 -3.91 -7.85 -7.73
CA LEU A 201 -4.60 -8.13 -9.01
C LEU A 201 -3.80 -9.11 -9.90
N ALA A 202 -2.47 -9.09 -9.81
CA ALA A 202 -1.60 -9.97 -10.59
C ALA A 202 -1.40 -11.37 -9.97
N ALA A 203 -1.83 -11.60 -8.73
CA ALA A 203 -1.70 -12.89 -8.06
C ALA A 203 -2.68 -13.91 -8.66
N LYS A 204 -2.23 -15.18 -8.81
CA LYS A 204 -3.06 -16.23 -9.43
C LYS A 204 -4.26 -16.63 -8.59
N GLU A 205 -4.14 -16.49 -7.27
CA GLU A 205 -5.17 -16.80 -6.28
C GLU A 205 -6.21 -15.69 -6.15
N ASN A 206 -6.00 -14.55 -6.82
CA ASN A 206 -6.90 -13.42 -6.77
C ASN A 206 -8.16 -13.66 -7.61
N ASP A 207 -9.32 -13.43 -7.03
CA ASP A 207 -10.64 -13.50 -7.67
C ASP A 207 -11.37 -12.14 -7.69
N VAL A 208 -10.63 -11.04 -7.40
CA VAL A 208 -11.16 -9.69 -7.26
C VAL A 208 -10.59 -8.76 -8.34
N THR A 209 -11.45 -7.99 -8.99
CA THR A 209 -11.07 -6.92 -9.94
C THR A 209 -11.22 -5.53 -9.32
N ILE A 210 -10.68 -4.49 -9.96
CA ILE A 210 -10.94 -3.09 -9.55
C ILE A 210 -12.45 -2.80 -9.57
N LYS A 211 -13.16 -3.37 -10.55
CA LYS A 211 -14.62 -3.25 -10.64
C LYS A 211 -15.31 -3.83 -9.41
N ASP A 212 -14.91 -5.03 -8.98
CA ASP A 212 -15.47 -5.65 -7.77
C ASP A 212 -15.19 -4.82 -6.52
N ILE A 213 -13.96 -4.28 -6.37
CA ILE A 213 -13.62 -3.40 -5.24
C ILE A 213 -14.49 -2.14 -5.26
N SER A 214 -14.75 -1.57 -6.43
CA SER A 214 -15.60 -0.38 -6.56
C SER A 214 -17.07 -0.65 -6.21
N GLU A 215 -17.55 -1.88 -6.40
CA GLU A 215 -18.89 -2.32 -6.00
C GLU A 215 -18.98 -2.66 -4.49
N LEU A 216 -17.85 -3.10 -3.91
CA LEU A 216 -17.77 -3.68 -2.57
C LEU A 216 -16.98 -2.81 -1.57
N SER A 217 -16.93 -1.49 -1.79
CA SER A 217 -16.34 -0.54 -0.86
C SER A 217 -17.00 0.84 -0.96
N ASP A 218 -16.90 1.66 0.08
CA ASP A 218 -17.35 3.06 0.05
C ASP A 218 -16.26 4.00 -0.50
N VAL A 219 -15.02 3.61 -0.25
CA VAL A 219 -13.83 4.27 -0.74
C VAL A 219 -12.69 3.27 -0.81
N PHE A 220 -11.89 3.36 -1.84
CA PHE A 220 -10.63 2.63 -1.93
C PHE A 220 -9.56 3.50 -2.57
N TYR A 221 -8.30 3.06 -2.53
CA TYR A 221 -7.31 3.71 -3.34
C TYR A 221 -6.42 2.72 -4.10
N ILE A 222 -5.94 3.17 -5.25
CA ILE A 222 -5.01 2.44 -6.10
C ILE A 222 -3.63 3.00 -5.86
N GLY A 223 -2.77 2.23 -5.19
CA GLY A 223 -1.41 2.62 -4.88
C GLY A 223 -0.46 2.40 -6.05
N ARG A 224 0.48 3.35 -6.23
CA ARG A 224 1.51 3.25 -7.28
C ARG A 224 2.90 3.61 -6.85
N THR A 225 3.06 4.24 -5.72
CA THR A 225 4.40 4.49 -5.15
C THR A 225 5.25 3.21 -5.15
N LYS A 226 4.63 2.05 -4.95
CA LYS A 226 5.28 0.73 -4.96
C LYS A 226 5.19 0.03 -6.32
N VAL A 227 4.34 0.51 -7.25
CA VAL A 227 4.03 -0.11 -8.53
C VAL A 227 4.34 0.86 -9.68
N GLY A 228 5.62 1.16 -9.86
CA GLY A 228 6.13 1.86 -11.03
C GLY A 228 6.15 3.39 -10.97
N ALA A 229 5.43 4.06 -10.06
CA ALA A 229 5.45 5.50 -9.96
C ALA A 229 6.59 6.03 -9.05
N LEU A 230 6.91 7.32 -9.19
CA LEU A 230 7.76 8.04 -8.24
C LEU A 230 7.05 8.24 -6.91
N PHE A 231 5.75 8.53 -6.95
CA PHE A 231 4.85 8.76 -5.82
C PHE A 231 3.42 8.83 -6.32
N GLY A 232 2.46 8.62 -5.41
CA GLY A 232 1.06 8.89 -5.68
C GLY A 232 0.11 7.74 -5.44
N GLU A 233 -1.07 8.12 -4.95
CA GLU A 233 -2.20 7.25 -4.68
C GLU A 233 -3.46 7.86 -5.33
N ALA A 234 -4.29 7.06 -6.01
CA ALA A 234 -5.58 7.50 -6.52
C ALA A 234 -6.69 7.02 -5.59
N VAL A 235 -7.31 7.94 -4.90
CA VAL A 235 -8.48 7.69 -4.07
C VAL A 235 -9.71 7.68 -4.93
N VAL A 236 -10.53 6.65 -4.80
CA VAL A 236 -11.77 6.45 -5.53
C VAL A 236 -12.93 6.38 -4.54
N PHE A 237 -13.82 7.36 -4.58
CA PHE A 237 -15.06 7.36 -3.82
C PHE A 237 -16.19 6.76 -4.65
N THR A 238 -16.80 5.71 -4.13
CA THR A 238 -17.94 5.01 -4.73
C THR A 238 -19.26 5.41 -4.07
N ASN A 239 -19.23 5.87 -2.82
CA ASN A 239 -20.39 6.32 -2.07
C ASN A 239 -20.61 7.83 -2.26
N ASP A 240 -21.69 8.20 -2.92
CA ASP A 240 -22.02 9.60 -3.25
C ASP A 240 -22.12 10.52 -2.01
N ALA A 241 -22.56 9.99 -0.88
CA ALA A 241 -22.67 10.78 0.34
C ALA A 241 -21.32 11.24 0.91
N LEU A 242 -20.22 10.64 0.48
CA LEU A 242 -18.86 10.91 0.95
C LEU A 242 -18.03 11.80 -0.01
N LYS A 243 -18.52 12.03 -1.22
CA LYS A 243 -17.84 12.83 -2.26
C LYS A 243 -17.76 14.33 -1.94
N PRO A 244 -18.81 14.98 -1.36
CA PRO A 244 -18.79 16.42 -1.14
C PRO A 244 -17.62 16.85 -0.25
N ASP A 245 -17.05 18.02 -0.58
CA ASP A 245 -16.03 18.72 0.21
C ASP A 245 -14.67 18.01 0.37
N PHE A 246 -14.46 16.82 -0.18
CA PHE A 246 -13.20 16.08 -0.01
C PHE A 246 -11.97 16.89 -0.43
N ARG A 247 -12.09 17.75 -1.44
CA ARG A 247 -10.97 18.62 -1.89
C ARG A 247 -10.53 19.62 -0.79
N TYR A 248 -11.40 20.03 0.14
CA TYR A 248 -10.99 20.85 1.29
C TYR A 248 -10.08 20.05 2.23
N PHE A 249 -10.41 18.77 2.49
CA PHE A 249 -9.58 17.88 3.29
C PHE A 249 -8.23 17.60 2.63
N ILE A 250 -8.19 17.40 1.30
CA ILE A 250 -6.94 17.28 0.55
C ILE A 250 -6.08 18.54 0.76
N LYS A 251 -6.66 19.74 0.64
CA LYS A 251 -5.94 21.01 0.81
C LYS A 251 -5.42 21.17 2.24
N GLN A 252 -6.27 20.90 3.23
CA GLN A 252 -5.95 21.00 4.64
C GLN A 252 -4.81 20.07 5.06
N ASN A 253 -4.77 18.86 4.50
CA ASN A 253 -3.73 17.86 4.75
C ASN A 253 -2.50 17.98 3.84
N GLY A 254 -2.38 19.07 3.07
CA GLY A 254 -1.21 19.35 2.22
C GLY A 254 -1.11 18.51 0.95
N GLY A 255 -2.16 17.76 0.58
CA GLY A 255 -2.19 16.86 -0.57
C GLY A 255 -2.47 17.56 -1.92
N MET A 256 -2.92 18.81 -1.89
CA MET A 256 -3.27 19.55 -3.09
C MET A 256 -2.04 20.28 -3.66
N LEU A 257 -1.30 19.60 -4.52
CA LEU A 257 -0.07 20.13 -5.13
C LEU A 257 -0.38 21.22 -6.15
N ALA A 258 0.39 22.31 -6.13
CA ALA A 258 0.29 23.37 -7.15
C ALA A 258 0.56 22.81 -8.55
N LYS A 259 1.52 21.89 -8.72
CA LYS A 259 1.78 21.14 -9.96
C LYS A 259 1.13 19.77 -9.88
N GLY A 260 -0.19 19.71 -9.71
CA GLY A 260 -0.97 18.46 -9.54
C GLY A 260 -0.84 17.50 -10.72
N ARG A 261 -0.62 18.02 -11.93
CA ARG A 261 -0.38 17.23 -13.14
C ARG A 261 0.71 16.16 -12.99
N LEU A 262 1.69 16.38 -12.10
CA LEU A 262 2.73 15.39 -11.83
C LEU A 262 2.17 14.07 -11.26
N LEU A 263 1.03 14.14 -10.58
CA LEU A 263 0.29 12.95 -10.16
C LEU A 263 -0.49 12.36 -11.35
N GLY A 264 -1.23 13.17 -12.10
CA GLY A 264 -2.00 12.74 -13.26
C GLY A 264 -1.16 12.01 -14.30
N ILE A 265 -0.07 12.63 -14.77
CA ILE A 265 0.83 12.06 -15.78
C ILE A 265 1.29 10.64 -15.42
N GLN A 266 1.63 10.38 -14.16
CA GLN A 266 2.08 9.06 -13.74
C GLN A 266 0.95 8.01 -13.79
N TYR A 267 -0.32 8.42 -13.53
CA TYR A 267 -1.49 7.54 -13.66
C TYR A 267 -1.85 7.30 -15.12
N GLU A 268 -1.81 8.35 -15.90
CA GLU A 268 -2.03 8.27 -17.33
C GLU A 268 -1.11 7.21 -17.95
N VAL A 269 0.20 7.33 -17.75
CA VAL A 269 1.19 6.37 -18.29
C VAL A 269 0.98 4.94 -17.78
N LEU A 270 0.65 4.74 -16.51
CA LEU A 270 0.50 3.40 -15.96
C LEU A 270 -0.80 2.71 -16.35
N PHE A 271 -1.86 3.46 -16.64
CA PHE A 271 -3.14 2.92 -17.06
C PHE A 271 -3.36 2.94 -18.58
N GLU A 272 -2.47 3.60 -19.33
CA GLU A 272 -2.36 3.39 -20.77
C GLU A 272 -1.65 2.05 -21.04
N ASP A 273 -2.08 1.35 -22.10
CA ASP A 273 -1.43 0.14 -22.61
C ASP A 273 -1.16 -0.97 -21.56
N ASP A 274 -2.01 -1.09 -20.53
CA ASP A 274 -1.97 -2.12 -19.49
C ASP A 274 -0.63 -2.23 -18.74
N LEU A 275 0.17 -1.13 -18.70
CA LEU A 275 1.49 -1.13 -18.09
C LEU A 275 1.43 -1.49 -16.60
N TYR A 276 0.43 -0.98 -15.86
CA TYR A 276 0.25 -1.27 -14.44
C TYR A 276 0.11 -2.77 -14.16
N GLU A 277 -0.67 -3.49 -14.99
CA GLU A 277 -0.82 -4.93 -14.90
C GLU A 277 0.48 -5.66 -15.25
N ALA A 278 1.11 -5.28 -16.36
CA ALA A 278 2.31 -5.95 -16.86
C ALA A 278 3.47 -5.91 -15.85
N ILE A 279 3.74 -4.74 -15.24
CA ILE A 279 4.82 -4.60 -14.25
C ILE A 279 4.48 -5.25 -12.91
N SER A 280 3.20 -5.31 -12.55
CA SER A 280 2.72 -6.02 -11.37
C SER A 280 2.91 -7.54 -11.53
N LYS A 281 2.52 -8.09 -12.66
CA LYS A 281 2.70 -9.50 -13.03
C LYS A 281 4.17 -9.90 -13.00
N HIS A 282 5.06 -9.08 -13.58
CA HIS A 282 6.50 -9.30 -13.51
C HIS A 282 7.00 -9.50 -12.08
N ALA A 283 6.60 -8.64 -11.13
CA ALA A 283 7.02 -8.73 -9.74
C ALA A 283 6.51 -10.00 -9.05
N VAL A 284 5.22 -10.34 -9.26
CA VAL A 284 4.59 -11.53 -8.67
C VAL A 284 5.21 -12.82 -9.22
N GLU A 285 5.46 -12.90 -10.53
CA GLU A 285 6.13 -14.06 -11.16
C GLU A 285 7.54 -14.29 -10.56
N LEU A 286 8.27 -13.23 -10.26
CA LEU A 286 9.58 -13.32 -9.63
C LEU A 286 9.48 -13.78 -8.17
N ALA A 287 8.48 -13.31 -7.43
CA ALA A 287 8.20 -13.78 -6.08
C ALA A 287 7.81 -15.26 -6.04
N ASP A 288 7.01 -15.73 -7.00
CA ASP A 288 6.64 -17.16 -7.14
C ASP A 288 7.88 -18.05 -7.31
N LYS A 289 8.85 -17.60 -8.12
CA LYS A 289 10.12 -18.33 -8.29
C LYS A 289 10.92 -18.43 -6.98
N LEU A 290 10.93 -17.36 -6.17
CA LEU A 290 11.60 -17.37 -4.87
C LEU A 290 10.89 -18.33 -3.90
N THR A 291 9.56 -18.28 -3.83
CA THR A 291 8.77 -19.22 -2.99
C THR A 291 9.15 -20.66 -3.34
N LYS A 292 9.09 -21.01 -4.62
CA LYS A 292 9.42 -22.35 -5.09
C LYS A 292 10.85 -22.77 -4.70
N ALA A 293 11.82 -21.88 -4.80
CA ALA A 293 13.22 -22.18 -4.45
C ALA A 293 13.36 -22.44 -2.93
N PHE A 294 12.68 -21.67 -2.07
CA PHE A 294 12.65 -21.89 -0.63
C PHE A 294 11.98 -23.22 -0.28
N GLU A 295 10.83 -23.53 -0.88
CA GLU A 295 10.09 -24.77 -0.68
C GLU A 295 10.91 -26.00 -1.14
N GLU A 296 11.56 -25.96 -2.31
CA GLU A 296 12.46 -27.02 -2.79
C GLU A 296 13.63 -27.26 -1.82
N LYS A 297 14.04 -26.25 -1.07
CA LYS A 297 15.06 -26.36 -0.01
C LYS A 297 14.48 -26.86 1.34
N GLY A 298 13.16 -27.04 1.45
CA GLY A 298 12.47 -27.41 2.68
C GLY A 298 12.28 -26.26 3.67
N ILE A 299 12.41 -25.02 3.20
CA ILE A 299 12.19 -23.81 4.01
C ILE A 299 10.70 -23.44 3.95
N GLN A 300 10.07 -23.31 5.12
CA GLN A 300 8.66 -22.98 5.25
C GLN A 300 8.41 -21.48 5.11
N MET A 301 7.26 -21.12 4.55
CA MET A 301 6.76 -19.76 4.56
C MET A 301 5.95 -19.50 5.83
N LYS A 302 6.16 -18.34 6.46
CA LYS A 302 5.40 -17.90 7.63
C LYS A 302 3.95 -17.58 7.29
N TYR A 303 3.71 -16.93 6.15
CA TYR A 303 2.39 -16.53 5.67
C TYR A 303 2.14 -17.06 4.25
N PRO A 304 0.88 -17.39 3.91
CA PRO A 304 0.50 -17.87 2.57
C PRO A 304 0.32 -16.69 1.59
N SER A 305 1.36 -15.88 1.43
CA SER A 305 1.32 -14.71 0.54
C SER A 305 1.45 -15.12 -0.93
N PRO A 306 0.47 -14.83 -1.80
CA PRO A 306 0.58 -15.04 -3.23
C PRO A 306 1.13 -13.81 -3.99
N THR A 307 1.47 -12.71 -3.29
CA THR A 307 1.84 -11.43 -3.90
C THR A 307 3.36 -11.26 -4.04
N ASN A 308 3.84 -10.03 -4.16
CA ASN A 308 5.26 -9.70 -4.30
C ASN A 308 6.07 -9.82 -3.00
N GLN A 309 5.45 -10.06 -1.86
CA GLN A 309 6.10 -10.21 -0.56
C GLN A 309 6.15 -11.68 -0.14
N ARG A 310 7.33 -12.18 0.24
CA ARG A 310 7.54 -13.57 0.66
C ARG A 310 8.22 -13.62 2.02
N PHE A 311 7.77 -14.53 2.87
CA PHE A 311 8.15 -14.56 4.29
C PHE A 311 8.74 -15.93 4.68
N PRO A 312 9.94 -16.31 4.18
CA PRO A 312 10.58 -17.56 4.56
C PRO A 312 11.02 -17.52 6.03
N ILE A 313 10.94 -18.67 6.71
CA ILE A 313 11.47 -18.88 8.05
C ILE A 313 12.89 -19.43 7.91
N LEU A 314 13.87 -18.64 8.28
CA LEU A 314 15.29 -18.96 8.13
C LEU A 314 15.98 -19.10 9.49
N THR A 315 17.02 -19.94 9.54
CA THR A 315 17.93 -19.97 10.68
C THR A 315 18.85 -18.75 10.66
N LYS A 316 19.39 -18.42 11.85
CA LYS A 316 20.35 -17.33 11.97
C LYS A 316 21.55 -17.48 11.03
N ALA A 317 22.09 -18.70 10.86
CA ALA A 317 23.22 -18.96 9.96
C ALA A 317 22.85 -18.72 8.50
N GLN A 318 21.64 -19.12 8.06
CA GLN A 318 21.15 -18.88 6.69
C GLN A 318 20.98 -17.38 6.43
N ILE A 319 20.45 -16.64 7.41
CA ILE A 319 20.31 -15.18 7.33
C ILE A 319 21.69 -14.52 7.19
N GLU A 320 22.66 -14.89 8.01
CA GLU A 320 24.02 -14.35 7.94
C GLU A 320 24.66 -14.62 6.57
N THR A 321 24.52 -15.84 6.03
CA THR A 321 25.03 -16.21 4.70
C THR A 321 24.38 -15.37 3.59
N LEU A 322 23.05 -15.26 3.56
CA LEU A 322 22.37 -14.50 2.52
C LEU A 322 22.66 -12.99 2.63
N ARG A 323 22.85 -12.47 3.83
CA ARG A 323 23.18 -11.04 4.07
C ARG A 323 24.56 -10.63 3.58
N GLU A 324 25.41 -11.54 3.18
CA GLU A 324 26.67 -11.19 2.51
C GLU A 324 26.46 -10.56 1.13
N LYS A 325 25.34 -10.92 0.46
CA LYS A 325 25.02 -10.50 -0.92
C LYS A 325 23.70 -9.74 -1.05
N TYR A 326 22.73 -9.98 -0.15
CA TYR A 326 21.36 -9.50 -0.27
C TYR A 326 20.94 -8.66 0.90
N THR A 327 20.04 -7.67 0.63
CA THR A 327 19.27 -7.00 1.67
C THR A 327 17.84 -7.52 1.66
N PHE A 328 17.30 -7.82 2.84
CA PHE A 328 15.91 -8.20 3.08
C PHE A 328 15.51 -7.77 4.49
N ALA A 329 14.21 -7.63 4.75
CA ALA A 329 13.75 -7.10 6.03
C ALA A 329 13.68 -8.20 7.10
N ASP A 330 14.11 -7.88 8.32
CA ASP A 330 13.73 -8.66 9.50
C ASP A 330 12.21 -8.51 9.72
N TRP A 331 11.55 -9.59 10.10
CA TRP A 331 10.11 -9.56 10.26
C TRP A 331 9.66 -9.99 11.66
N GLU A 332 9.86 -11.25 12.01
CA GLU A 332 9.40 -11.82 13.28
C GLU A 332 10.40 -12.84 13.83
N LYS A 333 10.68 -12.78 15.12
CA LYS A 333 11.42 -13.84 15.81
C LYS A 333 10.46 -15.00 16.12
N ILE A 334 10.74 -16.18 15.59
CA ILE A 334 9.95 -17.40 15.85
C ILE A 334 10.47 -18.06 17.14
N ASP A 335 11.79 -18.27 17.23
CA ASP A 335 12.47 -18.78 18.41
C ASP A 335 13.92 -18.24 18.48
N ASP A 336 14.79 -18.84 19.29
CA ASP A 336 16.19 -18.35 19.44
C ASP A 336 17.07 -18.57 18.21
N ASN A 337 16.67 -19.43 17.28
CA ASN A 337 17.42 -19.77 16.07
C ASN A 337 16.63 -19.53 14.76
N LEU A 338 15.31 -19.41 14.82
CA LEU A 338 14.45 -19.26 13.66
C LEU A 338 13.80 -17.87 13.60
N PHE A 339 13.84 -17.27 12.44
CA PHE A 339 13.30 -15.92 12.17
C PHE A 339 12.54 -15.93 10.86
N ALA A 340 11.36 -15.36 10.84
CA ALA A 340 10.72 -14.96 9.60
C ALA A 340 11.41 -13.70 9.09
N VAL A 341 11.76 -13.69 7.79
CA VAL A 341 12.29 -12.51 7.11
C VAL A 341 11.45 -12.22 5.87
N ARG A 342 11.42 -10.98 5.42
CA ARG A 342 10.64 -10.62 4.23
C ARG A 342 11.55 -10.33 3.05
N PHE A 343 11.33 -11.06 1.96
CA PHE A 343 11.81 -10.72 0.62
C PHE A 343 10.70 -10.06 -0.17
N CYS A 344 11.02 -8.96 -0.82
CA CYS A 344 10.07 -8.16 -1.58
C CYS A 344 10.60 -7.98 -3.01
N THR A 345 9.88 -8.48 -4.00
CA THR A 345 10.13 -8.15 -5.40
C THR A 345 9.35 -6.92 -5.81
N SER A 346 9.74 -6.28 -6.88
CA SER A 346 9.08 -5.08 -7.39
C SER A 346 9.06 -5.07 -8.92
N TRP A 347 8.39 -4.10 -9.49
CA TRP A 347 8.38 -3.84 -10.92
C TRP A 347 9.79 -3.71 -11.54
N SER A 348 10.76 -3.26 -10.74
CA SER A 348 12.16 -3.03 -11.17
C SER A 348 13.13 -4.15 -10.83
N THR A 349 12.65 -5.20 -10.15
CA THR A 349 13.48 -6.35 -9.78
C THR A 349 13.95 -7.08 -11.05
N LYS A 350 15.26 -7.29 -11.18
CA LYS A 350 15.84 -7.96 -12.34
C LYS A 350 15.70 -9.47 -12.22
N ARG A 351 15.42 -10.15 -13.33
CA ARG A 351 15.34 -11.63 -13.37
C ARG A 351 16.66 -12.28 -12.96
N GLU A 352 17.77 -11.70 -13.39
CA GLU A 352 19.13 -12.17 -13.11
C GLU A 352 19.45 -12.13 -11.60
N ASP A 353 18.96 -11.11 -10.89
CA ASP A 353 19.14 -10.96 -9.44
C ASP A 353 18.36 -12.05 -8.68
N VAL A 354 17.14 -12.36 -9.15
CA VAL A 354 16.32 -13.45 -8.60
C VAL A 354 16.95 -14.81 -8.89
N ASP A 355 17.40 -15.05 -10.11
CA ASP A 355 18.04 -16.30 -10.51
C ASP A 355 19.34 -16.53 -9.70
N THR A 356 20.11 -15.48 -9.41
CA THR A 356 21.29 -15.53 -8.52
C THR A 356 20.90 -15.91 -7.09
N LEU A 357 19.87 -15.25 -6.54
CA LEU A 357 19.36 -15.58 -5.20
C LEU A 357 18.87 -17.03 -5.11
N ILE A 358 18.18 -17.53 -6.14
CA ILE A 358 17.73 -18.94 -6.21
C ILE A 358 18.91 -19.91 -6.13
N GLN A 359 20.03 -19.65 -6.82
CA GLN A 359 21.22 -20.48 -6.72
C GLN A 359 21.81 -20.47 -5.30
N ASP A 360 21.88 -19.30 -4.67
CA ASP A 360 22.37 -19.18 -3.30
C ASP A 360 21.42 -19.85 -2.27
N ILE A 361 20.11 -19.76 -2.47
CA ILE A 361 19.12 -20.51 -1.63
C ILE A 361 19.34 -22.02 -1.76
N LYS A 362 19.59 -22.54 -2.96
CA LYS A 362 19.86 -23.96 -3.17
C LYS A 362 21.16 -24.42 -2.49
N ALA A 363 22.12 -23.52 -2.32
CA ALA A 363 23.40 -23.78 -1.68
C ALA A 363 23.34 -23.73 -0.13
N LEU A 364 22.28 -23.12 0.49
CA LEU A 364 22.09 -23.13 1.93
C LEU A 364 22.00 -24.56 2.49
#